data_1837ecba74478feae4856e815f755f91
#
_entry.id   1837ecba74478feae4856e815f755f91
#
_cell.length_a   1.000
_cell.length_b   1.000
_cell.length_c   1.000
_cell.angle_alpha   90.00
_cell.angle_beta   90.00
_cell.angle_gamma   90.00
#
_symmetry.space_group_name_H-M   'P 1'
#
loop_
_entity.id
_entity.type
_entity.pdbx_description
1 polymer ?
#
loop_
_entity_poly.entity_id
_entity_poly.type
_entity_poly.pdbx_seq_one_letter_code
_entity_poly.pdbx_strand_id
1 'polypeptide(L)'
;IDAHADLHTPYTTPSGNMHGMPLAVSIAEDNKECKVHDLDEKTARQWEQLKHMGKSGQKVLPEDVVFISLRDFEKEEKHLIEKHGMKVITTSEVRRTGAENVCRKVLRYLSDCTDIYVSFDVDSLDSSISKGTGTPVSNGLREREAEDLISKFMQNRKICCFEIAEVNPTLDKENLMSEIAFNILQRSVNV
;
A
#
# COMPACT_ATOMS: atom_id res chain seq x y z
N ILE A 1 3.37 -2.16 1.00
CA ILE A 1 3.28 -3.05 2.19
C ILE A 1 2.13 -2.50 3.00
N ASP A 2 0.98 -3.19 2.99
CA ASP A 2 -0.28 -2.62 3.44
C ASP A 2 -1.28 -3.73 3.76
N ALA A 3 -2.24 -3.48 4.68
CA ALA A 3 -3.39 -4.35 4.88
C ALA A 3 -4.43 -4.18 3.78
N HIS A 4 -4.53 -2.97 3.22
CA HIS A 4 -5.53 -2.52 2.27
C HIS A 4 -4.98 -2.44 0.84
N ALA A 5 -5.87 -2.33 -0.14
CA ALA A 5 -5.46 -2.22 -1.54
C ALA A 5 -5.40 -0.77 -2.04
N ASP A 6 -6.14 0.14 -1.39
CA ASP A 6 -6.22 1.56 -1.77
C ASP A 6 -6.61 1.80 -3.25
N LEU A 7 -7.43 0.88 -3.77
CA LEU A 7 -7.91 0.83 -5.15
C LEU A 7 -9.36 1.29 -5.31
N HIS A 8 -9.96 1.83 -4.25
CA HIS A 8 -11.26 2.47 -4.39
C HIS A 8 -11.18 3.72 -5.26
N THR A 9 -12.30 4.04 -5.86
CA THR A 9 -12.50 5.26 -6.62
C THR A 9 -13.75 5.97 -6.08
N PRO A 10 -14.03 7.22 -6.42
CA PRO A 10 -15.30 7.83 -6.05
C PRO A 10 -16.52 7.07 -6.55
N TYR A 11 -16.39 6.24 -7.60
CA TYR A 11 -17.46 5.40 -8.11
C TYR A 11 -17.73 4.16 -7.28
N THR A 12 -16.75 3.68 -6.50
CA THR A 12 -16.80 2.36 -5.82
C THR A 12 -16.69 2.44 -4.31
N THR A 13 -16.20 3.55 -3.75
CA THR A 13 -15.92 3.68 -2.31
C THR A 13 -17.17 3.53 -1.44
N PRO A 14 -17.15 2.69 -0.40
CA PRO A 14 -18.27 2.58 0.53
C PRO A 14 -18.35 3.74 1.52
N SER A 15 -17.22 4.41 1.81
CA SER A 15 -17.09 5.44 2.84
C SER A 15 -16.99 6.86 2.30
N GLY A 16 -16.56 7.04 1.04
CA GLY A 16 -16.19 8.32 0.47
C GLY A 16 -14.81 8.84 0.92
N ASN A 17 -14.08 8.08 1.72
CA ASN A 17 -12.79 8.48 2.26
C ASN A 17 -11.69 8.37 1.20
N MET A 18 -10.90 9.43 1.07
CA MET A 18 -9.85 9.52 0.05
C MET A 18 -8.62 8.64 0.36
N HIS A 19 -8.39 8.28 1.63
CA HIS A 19 -7.25 7.43 1.99
C HIS A 19 -7.29 6.04 1.34
N GLY A 20 -8.47 5.52 1.00
CA GLY A 20 -8.60 4.25 0.25
C GLY A 20 -8.50 4.39 -1.28
N MET A 21 -8.02 5.54 -1.81
CA MET A 21 -8.01 5.84 -3.26
C MET A 21 -6.63 6.12 -3.88
N PRO A 22 -5.53 6.27 -3.13
CA PRO A 22 -4.26 6.77 -3.67
C PRO A 22 -3.71 5.94 -4.81
N LEU A 23 -3.82 4.63 -4.72
CA LEU A 23 -3.31 3.74 -5.75
C LEU A 23 -4.17 3.79 -7.01
N ALA A 24 -5.49 3.87 -6.89
CA ALA A 24 -6.39 4.04 -8.03
C ALA A 24 -6.09 5.36 -8.79
N VAL A 25 -5.81 6.46 -8.08
CA VAL A 25 -5.34 7.72 -8.67
C VAL A 25 -4.02 7.50 -9.42
N SER A 26 -3.08 6.77 -8.83
CA SER A 26 -1.74 6.58 -9.37
C SER A 26 -1.73 5.74 -10.65
N ILE A 27 -2.62 4.76 -10.75
CA ILE A 27 -2.82 3.94 -11.95
C ILE A 27 -3.88 4.52 -12.91
N ALA A 28 -4.45 5.68 -12.58
CA ALA A 28 -5.50 6.38 -13.34
C ALA A 28 -6.75 5.51 -13.64
N GLU A 29 -7.15 4.67 -12.68
CA GLU A 29 -8.29 3.75 -12.83
C GLU A 29 -9.57 4.34 -12.24
N ASP A 30 -10.68 4.22 -12.95
CA ASP A 30 -12.00 4.64 -12.52
C ASP A 30 -12.84 3.51 -11.92
N ASN A 31 -12.56 2.28 -12.31
CA ASN A 31 -13.33 1.09 -11.94
C ASN A 31 -14.84 1.21 -12.19
N LYS A 32 -15.20 1.79 -13.34
CA LYS A 32 -16.62 2.00 -13.71
C LYS A 32 -17.40 0.70 -13.90
N GLU A 33 -16.71 -0.40 -14.13
CA GLU A 33 -17.29 -1.74 -14.26
C GLU A 33 -17.93 -2.21 -12.94
N CYS A 34 -17.35 -1.76 -11.81
CA CYS A 34 -17.84 -2.05 -10.45
C CYS A 34 -18.53 -0.85 -9.79
N LYS A 35 -18.97 0.12 -10.58
CA LYS A 35 -19.58 1.35 -10.09
C LYS A 35 -20.80 1.07 -9.20
N VAL A 36 -20.81 1.68 -8.01
CA VAL A 36 -21.93 1.68 -7.05
C VAL A 36 -22.50 3.07 -6.78
N HIS A 37 -21.79 4.13 -7.22
CA HIS A 37 -22.22 5.53 -7.05
C HIS A 37 -22.21 6.27 -8.38
N ASP A 38 -23.18 7.19 -8.55
CA ASP A 38 -23.12 8.26 -9.54
C ASP A 38 -22.42 9.47 -8.91
N LEU A 39 -21.54 10.10 -9.66
CA LEU A 39 -20.84 11.30 -9.20
C LEU A 39 -21.55 12.57 -9.71
N ASP A 40 -21.59 13.59 -8.84
CA ASP A 40 -21.87 14.93 -9.31
C ASP A 40 -20.71 15.46 -10.18
N GLU A 41 -21.00 16.51 -10.97
CA GLU A 41 -20.00 17.10 -11.89
C GLU A 41 -18.76 17.65 -11.19
N LYS A 42 -18.89 18.14 -9.96
CA LYS A 42 -17.77 18.68 -9.19
C LYS A 42 -16.84 17.56 -8.76
N THR A 43 -17.37 16.51 -8.17
CA THR A 43 -16.61 15.33 -7.75
C THR A 43 -15.92 14.67 -8.93
N ALA A 44 -16.63 14.48 -10.05
CA ALA A 44 -16.05 13.92 -11.27
C ALA A 44 -14.86 14.74 -11.79
N ARG A 45 -15.00 16.08 -11.83
CA ARG A 45 -13.91 16.98 -12.23
C ARG A 45 -12.71 16.92 -11.27
N GLN A 46 -12.96 16.88 -9.96
CA GLN A 46 -11.89 16.81 -8.97
C GLN A 46 -11.13 15.47 -9.07
N TRP A 47 -11.83 14.38 -9.30
CA TRP A 47 -11.23 13.08 -9.54
C TRP A 47 -10.33 13.07 -10.78
N GLU A 48 -10.81 13.62 -11.89
CA GLU A 48 -9.98 13.77 -13.09
C GLU A 48 -8.74 14.65 -12.84
N GLN A 49 -8.90 15.75 -12.10
CA GLN A 49 -7.75 16.59 -11.73
C GLN A 49 -6.70 15.84 -10.91
N LEU A 50 -7.11 15.01 -9.95
CA LEU A 50 -6.19 14.18 -9.15
C LEU A 50 -5.42 13.19 -10.04
N LYS A 51 -6.10 12.51 -10.95
CA LYS A 51 -5.46 11.57 -11.89
C LYS A 51 -4.44 12.24 -12.82
N HIS A 52 -4.59 13.54 -13.07
CA HIS A 52 -3.69 14.32 -13.92
C HIS A 52 -2.68 15.19 -13.14
N MET A 53 -2.69 15.14 -11.80
CA MET A 53 -1.75 15.90 -10.98
C MET A 53 -0.32 15.39 -11.19
N GLY A 54 0.61 16.31 -11.41
CA GLY A 54 2.00 16.01 -11.74
C GLY A 54 2.15 15.49 -13.17
N LYS A 55 2.10 14.17 -13.38
CA LYS A 55 2.11 13.52 -14.70
C LYS A 55 0.68 13.20 -15.12
N SER A 56 0.32 13.51 -16.35
CA SER A 56 -0.99 13.16 -16.92
C SER A 56 -1.11 11.64 -17.12
N GLY A 57 -2.24 11.07 -16.73
CA GLY A 57 -2.53 9.64 -16.85
C GLY A 57 -1.79 8.78 -15.82
N GLN A 58 -1.53 7.54 -16.18
CA GLN A 58 -0.89 6.56 -15.30
C GLN A 58 0.51 7.01 -14.86
N LYS A 59 0.73 7.04 -13.55
CA LYS A 59 2.04 7.33 -12.93
C LYS A 59 2.81 6.05 -12.65
N VAL A 60 2.06 4.99 -12.35
CA VAL A 60 2.54 3.63 -12.15
C VAL A 60 1.70 2.72 -13.05
N LEU A 61 2.32 1.74 -13.69
CA LEU A 61 1.61 0.72 -14.45
C LEU A 61 1.01 -0.30 -13.47
N PRO A 62 -0.24 -0.73 -13.65
CA PRO A 62 -0.87 -1.70 -12.74
C PRO A 62 -0.07 -3.00 -12.59
N GLU A 63 0.54 -3.48 -13.67
CA GLU A 63 1.41 -4.66 -13.68
C GLU A 63 2.69 -4.51 -12.85
N ASP A 64 3.11 -3.28 -12.55
CA ASP A 64 4.28 -2.97 -11.72
C ASP A 64 3.90 -2.79 -10.23
N VAL A 65 2.63 -3.01 -9.87
CA VAL A 65 2.17 -2.97 -8.48
C VAL A 65 2.35 -4.32 -7.81
N VAL A 66 2.95 -4.32 -6.62
CA VAL A 66 3.07 -5.49 -5.76
C VAL A 66 2.54 -5.19 -4.38
N PHE A 67 1.51 -5.90 -3.97
CA PHE A 67 0.98 -5.86 -2.61
C PHE A 67 1.70 -6.86 -1.72
N ILE A 68 2.07 -6.43 -0.52
CA ILE A 68 2.64 -7.30 0.52
C ILE A 68 1.82 -7.10 1.79
N SER A 69 1.32 -8.19 2.36
CA SER A 69 0.47 -8.26 3.54
C SER A 69 -0.98 -7.85 3.33
N LEU A 70 -1.40 -7.66 2.07
CA LEU A 70 -2.79 -7.37 1.70
C LEU A 70 -3.74 -8.44 2.26
N ARG A 71 -4.80 -8.01 2.96
CA ARG A 71 -5.75 -8.94 3.62
C ARG A 71 -7.15 -8.38 3.88
N ASP A 72 -7.32 -7.07 3.74
CA ASP A 72 -8.62 -6.40 3.87
C ASP A 72 -8.87 -5.53 2.64
N PHE A 73 -9.84 -5.94 1.83
CA PHE A 73 -10.20 -5.28 0.58
C PHE A 73 -11.58 -5.75 0.12
N GLU A 74 -12.30 -4.88 -0.55
CA GLU A 74 -13.63 -5.15 -1.06
C GLU A 74 -13.59 -5.81 -2.45
N LYS A 75 -14.77 -6.28 -2.89
CA LYS A 75 -14.92 -6.97 -4.19
C LYS A 75 -14.56 -6.07 -5.39
N GLU A 76 -14.79 -4.76 -5.25
CA GLU A 76 -14.47 -3.77 -6.28
C GLU A 76 -12.96 -3.62 -6.46
N GLU A 77 -12.20 -3.66 -5.37
CA GLU A 77 -10.75 -3.63 -5.37
C GLU A 77 -10.16 -4.94 -5.87
N LYS A 78 -10.75 -6.07 -5.42
CA LYS A 78 -10.41 -7.41 -5.91
C LYS A 78 -10.55 -7.50 -7.43
N HIS A 79 -11.61 -6.91 -7.99
CA HIS A 79 -11.81 -6.86 -9.43
C HIS A 79 -10.62 -6.22 -10.14
N LEU A 80 -10.11 -5.08 -9.66
CA LEU A 80 -8.95 -4.42 -10.26
C LEU A 80 -7.66 -5.23 -10.11
N ILE A 81 -7.43 -5.85 -8.95
CA ILE A 81 -6.28 -6.72 -8.72
C ILE A 81 -6.28 -7.87 -9.74
N GLU A 82 -7.42 -8.51 -9.94
CA GLU A 82 -7.58 -9.62 -10.89
C GLU A 82 -7.52 -9.16 -12.34
N LYS A 83 -8.20 -8.06 -12.69
CA LYS A 83 -8.22 -7.45 -14.04
C LYS A 83 -6.81 -7.14 -14.54
N HIS A 84 -5.98 -6.58 -13.69
CA HIS A 84 -4.63 -6.15 -14.02
C HIS A 84 -3.54 -7.19 -13.68
N GLY A 85 -3.91 -8.31 -13.10
CA GLY A 85 -2.94 -9.35 -12.71
C GLY A 85 -1.92 -8.88 -11.67
N MET A 86 -2.32 -7.95 -10.78
CA MET A 86 -1.42 -7.37 -9.79
C MET A 86 -0.86 -8.44 -8.85
N LYS A 87 0.39 -8.31 -8.48
CA LYS A 87 1.06 -9.29 -7.63
C LYS A 87 0.67 -9.11 -6.17
N VAL A 88 0.18 -10.19 -5.55
CA VAL A 88 -0.11 -10.21 -4.11
C VAL A 88 0.79 -11.21 -3.41
N ILE A 89 1.40 -10.80 -2.30
CA ILE A 89 2.17 -11.61 -1.37
C ILE A 89 1.50 -11.49 -0.01
N THR A 90 0.97 -12.60 0.50
CA THR A 90 0.24 -12.61 1.77
C THR A 90 1.18 -12.59 2.98
N THR A 91 0.66 -12.17 4.14
CA THR A 91 1.39 -12.24 5.43
C THR A 91 1.88 -13.67 5.71
N SER A 92 1.07 -14.68 5.42
CA SER A 92 1.47 -16.08 5.59
C SER A 92 2.61 -16.49 4.66
N GLU A 93 2.66 -15.94 3.45
CA GLU A 93 3.79 -16.16 2.54
C GLU A 93 5.07 -15.51 3.09
N VAL A 94 5.00 -14.27 3.59
CA VAL A 94 6.14 -13.60 4.24
C VAL A 94 6.68 -14.46 5.38
N ARG A 95 5.83 -14.95 6.27
CA ARG A 95 6.22 -15.80 7.40
C ARG A 95 6.87 -17.12 6.97
N ARG A 96 6.31 -17.77 5.97
CA ARG A 96 6.78 -19.06 5.49
C ARG A 96 8.10 -18.97 4.76
N THR A 97 8.30 -17.93 3.95
CA THR A 97 9.45 -17.83 3.04
C THR A 97 10.56 -16.91 3.55
N GLY A 98 10.25 -16.02 4.49
CA GLY A 98 11.16 -15.04 5.06
C GLY A 98 11.40 -13.81 4.16
N ALA A 99 11.81 -12.72 4.80
CA ALA A 99 11.99 -11.41 4.18
C ALA A 99 12.93 -11.44 2.95
N GLU A 100 14.06 -12.14 3.05
CA GLU A 100 15.05 -12.27 1.96
C GLU A 100 14.44 -12.86 0.67
N ASN A 101 13.67 -13.96 0.80
CA ASN A 101 13.06 -14.61 -0.35
C ASN A 101 11.92 -13.79 -0.94
N VAL A 102 11.14 -13.11 -0.08
CA VAL A 102 10.08 -12.18 -0.53
C VAL A 102 10.71 -11.02 -1.30
N CYS A 103 11.71 -10.37 -0.74
CA CYS A 103 12.43 -9.28 -1.41
C CYS A 103 12.97 -9.71 -2.78
N ARG A 104 13.66 -10.85 -2.85
CA ARG A 104 14.17 -11.40 -4.11
C ARG A 104 13.06 -11.69 -5.12
N LYS A 105 11.90 -12.22 -4.67
CA LYS A 105 10.74 -12.50 -5.52
C LYS A 105 10.15 -11.21 -6.10
N VAL A 106 10.00 -10.16 -5.28
CA VAL A 106 9.50 -8.85 -5.71
C VAL A 106 10.47 -8.17 -6.67
N LEU A 107 11.75 -8.09 -6.33
CA LEU A 107 12.77 -7.48 -7.17
C LEU A 107 12.94 -8.19 -8.54
N ARG A 108 12.71 -9.50 -8.58
CA ARG A 108 12.68 -10.25 -9.84
C ARG A 108 11.42 -9.93 -10.64
N TYR A 109 10.27 -9.81 -9.99
CA TYR A 109 9.01 -9.44 -10.65
C TYR A 109 9.10 -8.03 -11.23
N LEU A 110 9.71 -7.09 -10.51
CA LEU A 110 9.95 -5.71 -10.95
C LEU A 110 11.31 -5.53 -11.66
N SER A 111 11.81 -6.59 -12.35
CA SER A 111 13.13 -6.54 -12.98
C SER A 111 13.27 -5.42 -14.02
N ASP A 112 12.21 -5.13 -14.74
CA ASP A 112 12.19 -4.17 -15.84
C ASP A 112 11.99 -2.72 -15.37
N CYS A 113 11.57 -2.52 -14.10
CA CYS A 113 11.51 -1.21 -13.49
C CYS A 113 12.91 -0.66 -13.22
N THR A 114 13.16 0.60 -13.56
CA THR A 114 14.41 1.31 -13.24
C THR A 114 14.43 1.80 -11.81
N ASP A 115 13.28 2.23 -11.32
CA ASP A 115 13.06 2.86 -10.03
C ASP A 115 11.88 2.18 -9.32
N ILE A 116 12.02 1.95 -8.03
CA ILE A 116 11.00 1.30 -7.19
C ILE A 116 10.69 2.21 -6.00
N TYR A 117 9.43 2.52 -5.84
CA TYR A 117 8.88 3.20 -4.68
C TYR A 117 8.33 2.18 -3.68
N VAL A 118 8.69 2.33 -2.42
CA VAL A 118 8.19 1.48 -1.33
C VAL A 118 7.33 2.31 -0.40
N SER A 119 6.04 2.01 -0.36
CA SER A 119 5.13 2.52 0.66
C SER A 119 4.97 1.48 1.76
N PHE A 120 5.11 1.91 3.00
CA PHE A 120 4.87 1.13 4.19
C PHE A 120 3.74 1.76 5.00
N ASP A 121 2.54 1.19 4.87
CA ASP A 121 1.44 1.50 5.76
C ASP A 121 1.61 0.75 7.08
N VAL A 122 1.50 1.47 8.21
CA VAL A 122 1.70 0.88 9.53
C VAL A 122 0.59 -0.09 9.91
N ASP A 123 -0.58 -0.03 9.25
CA ASP A 123 -1.65 -1.00 9.47
C ASP A 123 -1.40 -2.37 8.80
N SER A 124 -0.34 -2.47 7.95
CA SER A 124 0.20 -3.77 7.51
C SER A 124 0.67 -4.62 8.68
N LEU A 125 1.04 -3.99 9.80
CA LEU A 125 1.33 -4.67 11.06
C LEU A 125 0.06 -5.27 11.66
N ASP A 126 0.23 -6.24 12.55
CA ASP A 126 -0.89 -6.87 13.25
C ASP A 126 -1.60 -5.85 14.17
N SER A 127 -2.94 -5.87 14.20
CA SER A 127 -3.75 -4.94 15.01
C SER A 127 -3.45 -4.98 16.51
N SER A 128 -2.78 -6.03 17.01
CA SER A 128 -2.36 -6.11 18.41
C SER A 128 -1.25 -5.10 18.75
N ILE A 129 -0.46 -4.67 17.73
CA ILE A 129 0.63 -3.69 17.86
C ILE A 129 0.35 -2.41 17.07
N SER A 130 -0.47 -2.47 16.02
CA SER A 130 -0.84 -1.32 15.18
C SER A 130 -2.09 -0.61 15.73
N LYS A 131 -1.97 0.03 16.89
CA LYS A 131 -3.09 0.73 17.54
C LYS A 131 -3.17 2.22 17.20
N GLY A 132 -2.08 2.80 16.73
CA GLY A 132 -1.97 4.20 16.35
C GLY A 132 -2.22 4.43 14.87
N THR A 133 -3.21 3.76 14.29
CA THR A 133 -3.66 3.92 12.90
C THR A 133 -5.18 3.91 12.80
N GLY A 134 -5.74 4.38 11.69
CA GLY A 134 -7.18 4.53 11.49
C GLY A 134 -7.91 3.21 11.31
N THR A 135 -7.32 2.25 10.61
CA THR A 135 -7.94 1.00 10.15
C THR A 135 -7.10 -0.24 10.47
N PRO A 136 -6.86 -0.55 11.77
CA PRO A 136 -6.03 -1.69 12.15
C PRO A 136 -6.70 -3.04 11.82
N VAL A 137 -5.97 -3.94 11.18
CA VAL A 137 -6.45 -5.26 10.74
C VAL A 137 -5.64 -6.38 11.39
N SER A 138 -6.31 -7.44 11.84
CA SER A 138 -5.66 -8.61 12.45
C SER A 138 -4.91 -9.48 11.43
N ASN A 139 -4.06 -10.37 11.90
CA ASN A 139 -3.21 -11.27 11.11
C ASN A 139 -2.18 -10.54 10.22
N GLY A 140 -1.78 -9.34 10.64
CA GLY A 140 -0.74 -8.53 10.01
C GLY A 140 0.68 -9.00 10.29
N LEU A 141 1.65 -8.26 9.78
CA LEU A 141 3.08 -8.49 10.03
C LEU A 141 3.41 -8.22 11.51
N ARG A 142 4.39 -8.94 12.03
CA ARG A 142 5.05 -8.57 13.28
C ARG A 142 6.06 -7.45 13.00
N GLU A 143 6.37 -6.65 14.00
CA GLU A 143 7.36 -5.58 13.88
C GLU A 143 8.66 -6.06 13.21
N ARG A 144 9.25 -7.15 13.72
CA ARG A 144 10.48 -7.71 13.17
C ARG A 144 10.35 -8.22 11.72
N GLU A 145 9.18 -8.75 11.34
CA GLU A 145 8.93 -9.20 9.96
C GLU A 145 8.93 -7.99 9.00
N ALA A 146 8.35 -6.87 9.42
CA ALA A 146 8.35 -5.62 8.66
C ALA A 146 9.75 -5.00 8.60
N GLU A 147 10.46 -4.92 9.74
CA GLU A 147 11.84 -4.43 9.80
C GLU A 147 12.77 -5.18 8.85
N ASP A 148 12.77 -6.52 8.93
CA ASP A 148 13.63 -7.37 8.11
C ASP A 148 13.29 -7.19 6.62
N LEU A 149 11.99 -7.10 6.28
CA LEU A 149 11.53 -6.94 4.91
C LEU A 149 11.96 -5.58 4.32
N ILE A 150 11.69 -4.50 5.04
CA ILE A 150 12.02 -3.13 4.59
C ILE A 150 13.54 -2.96 4.50
N SER A 151 14.29 -3.39 5.51
CA SER A 151 15.76 -3.33 5.47
C SER A 151 16.33 -4.07 4.26
N LYS A 152 15.73 -5.20 3.85
CA LYS A 152 16.15 -5.92 2.65
C LYS A 152 15.85 -5.16 1.35
N PHE A 153 14.70 -4.50 1.28
CA PHE A 153 14.38 -3.65 0.12
C PHE A 153 15.36 -2.46 0.03
N MET A 154 15.62 -1.78 1.14
CA MET A 154 16.48 -0.60 1.18
C MET A 154 17.94 -0.86 0.77
N GLN A 155 18.41 -2.11 0.81
CA GLN A 155 19.71 -2.51 0.28
C GLN A 155 19.78 -2.49 -1.25
N ASN A 156 18.65 -2.39 -1.95
CA ASN A 156 18.61 -2.43 -3.41
C ASN A 156 18.67 -1.02 -4.00
N ARG A 157 19.58 -0.80 -4.94
CA ARG A 157 19.79 0.51 -5.58
C ARG A 157 18.60 1.03 -6.41
N LYS A 158 17.66 0.17 -6.77
CA LYS A 158 16.44 0.57 -7.46
C LYS A 158 15.42 1.23 -6.54
N ILE A 159 15.55 1.08 -5.22
CA ILE A 159 14.66 1.76 -4.28
C ILE A 159 15.04 3.25 -4.25
N CYS A 160 14.22 4.06 -4.89
CA CYS A 160 14.43 5.50 -5.03
C CYS A 160 13.65 6.32 -4.01
N CYS A 161 12.62 5.74 -3.41
CA CYS A 161 11.77 6.40 -2.40
C CYS A 161 11.20 5.36 -1.43
N PHE A 162 11.14 5.75 -0.16
CA PHE A 162 10.49 5.03 0.92
C PHE A 162 9.63 6.00 1.73
N GLU A 163 8.40 5.63 2.00
CA GLU A 163 7.51 6.36 2.91
C GLU A 163 6.94 5.46 3.98
N ILE A 164 6.53 6.07 5.07
CA ILE A 164 5.73 5.47 6.14
C ILE A 164 4.40 6.23 6.20
N ALA A 165 3.30 5.51 6.01
CA ALA A 165 1.95 6.07 5.96
C ALA A 165 1.11 5.64 7.17
N GLU A 166 0.01 6.35 7.40
CA GLU A 166 -1.07 6.06 8.37
C GLU A 166 -0.66 6.04 9.85
N VAL A 167 0.47 6.62 10.23
CA VAL A 167 0.79 6.88 11.65
C VAL A 167 -0.11 7.99 12.16
N ASN A 168 -1.03 7.65 13.07
CA ASN A 168 -1.97 8.60 13.66
C ASN A 168 -1.71 8.83 15.17
N PRO A 169 -0.99 9.89 15.55
CA PRO A 169 -0.65 10.15 16.95
C PRO A 169 -1.87 10.41 17.85
N THR A 170 -3.01 10.80 17.28
CA THR A 170 -4.24 11.04 18.06
C THR A 170 -4.89 9.76 18.56
N LEU A 171 -4.62 8.64 17.89
CA LEU A 171 -5.07 7.30 18.28
C LEU A 171 -4.02 6.52 19.09
N ASP A 172 -2.78 6.98 19.09
CA ASP A 172 -1.61 6.29 19.67
C ASP A 172 -1.32 6.80 21.09
N LYS A 173 -2.15 6.37 22.05
CA LYS A 173 -2.11 6.87 23.44
C LYS A 173 -0.77 6.66 24.16
N GLU A 174 0.00 5.67 23.76
CA GLU A 174 1.28 5.28 24.38
C GLU A 174 2.47 5.56 23.44
N ASN A 175 2.23 6.23 22.31
CA ASN A 175 3.20 6.45 21.23
C ASN A 175 3.83 5.16 20.66
N LEU A 176 3.22 4.01 20.91
CA LEU A 176 3.77 2.70 20.52
C LEU A 176 3.95 2.60 19.00
N MET A 177 2.95 3.05 18.22
CA MET A 177 3.02 3.00 16.78
C MET A 177 4.10 3.94 16.24
N SER A 178 4.18 5.14 16.80
CA SER A 178 5.21 6.12 16.45
C SER A 178 6.62 5.59 16.75
N GLU A 179 6.81 4.90 17.88
CA GLU A 179 8.07 4.26 18.22
C GLU A 179 8.43 3.11 17.28
N ILE A 180 7.47 2.23 16.96
CA ILE A 180 7.65 1.15 16.00
C ILE A 180 8.03 1.71 14.62
N ALA A 181 7.30 2.70 14.12
CA ALA A 181 7.58 3.35 12.84
C ALA A 181 8.98 3.98 12.82
N PHE A 182 9.38 4.64 13.90
CA PHE A 182 10.72 5.21 14.05
C PHE A 182 11.81 4.13 14.07
N ASN A 183 11.61 3.04 14.80
CA ASN A 183 12.57 1.92 14.85
C ASN A 183 12.77 1.30 13.46
N ILE A 184 11.68 1.08 12.72
CA ILE A 184 11.72 0.56 11.35
C ILE A 184 12.50 1.53 10.46
N LEU A 185 12.19 2.84 10.51
CA LEU A 185 12.91 3.86 9.75
C LEU A 185 14.41 3.86 10.07
N GLN A 186 14.76 3.89 11.36
CA GLN A 186 16.15 3.95 11.81
C GLN A 186 16.96 2.76 11.31
N ARG A 187 16.39 1.55 11.35
CA ARG A 187 17.05 0.34 10.86
C ARG A 187 17.15 0.32 9.34
N SER A 188 16.18 0.89 8.65
CA SER A 188 16.15 0.91 7.17
C SER A 188 17.17 1.87 6.55
N VAL A 189 17.51 2.98 7.23
CA VAL A 189 18.47 3.98 6.71
C VAL A 189 19.91 3.77 7.17
N ASN A 190 20.15 2.92 8.17
CA ASN A 190 21.48 2.58 8.69
C ASN A 190 22.09 1.31 8.06
N VAL A 191 21.65 0.97 6.84
CA VAL A 191 22.07 -0.23 6.11
C VAL A 191 23.26 0.02 5.21
#